data_0daa9749259041e4f05627c23fe74267
#
_entry.id   0daa9749259041e4f05627c23fe74267
#
_cell.length_a   1.000
_cell.length_b   1.000
_cell.length_c   1.000
_cell.angle_alpha   90.00
_cell.angle_beta   90.00
_cell.angle_gamma   90.00
#
_symmetry.space_group_name_H-M   'P 1'
#
loop_
_entity.id
_entity.type
_entity.pdbx_description
1 polymer ?
#
loop_
_entity_poly.entity_id
_entity_poly.type
_entity_poly.pdbx_seq_one_letter_code
_entity_poly.pdbx_strand_id
1 'polypeptide(L)'
;MSKAAKSNINADNYKILGWESRQAQYARFAAFAKNVDLNGKAVLDVGCGLGDLFHFLTSGLGLSVNYVGIDISERMIETAKGQLEILRENGLKLPAENKSTVRFLTADVFADDFVNALDFSALEESSAGFDWIYASGIFNLNLGNNFEFLKKAFVRFMELGKSGFVCSMLNERSSDKESPYFYYNPKQVCSFAKDAGAKSVRIIDDYLENDFTVFAEK
;
A
#
# COMPACT_ATOMS: atom_id res chain seq x y z
N MET A 1 11.71 -31.07 -4.94
CA MET A 1 11.72 -30.00 -3.92
C MET A 1 10.72 -30.34 -2.83
N SER A 2 11.15 -30.31 -1.57
CA SER A 2 10.32 -30.77 -0.43
C SER A 2 9.16 -29.80 -0.16
N LYS A 3 8.07 -30.32 0.44
CA LYS A 3 6.88 -29.52 0.85
C LYS A 3 7.25 -28.30 1.72
N ALA A 4 8.36 -28.34 2.45
CA ALA A 4 8.84 -27.24 3.30
C ALA A 4 9.38 -26.04 2.51
N ALA A 5 9.90 -26.23 1.27
CA ALA A 5 10.38 -25.13 0.42
C ALA A 5 9.23 -24.33 -0.24
N LYS A 6 8.00 -24.89 -0.25
CA LYS A 6 6.83 -24.28 -0.91
C LYS A 6 6.09 -23.26 -0.04
N SER A 7 6.33 -23.20 1.27
CA SER A 7 5.58 -22.33 2.19
C SER A 7 6.28 -20.99 2.52
N ASN A 8 7.49 -20.75 2.01
CA ASN A 8 8.35 -19.66 2.50
C ASN A 8 8.68 -18.57 1.50
N ILE A 9 8.06 -18.52 0.31
CA ILE A 9 8.41 -17.51 -0.71
C ILE A 9 8.25 -16.08 -0.19
N ASN A 10 7.30 -15.83 0.70
CA ASN A 10 7.05 -14.51 1.32
C ASN A 10 7.48 -14.42 2.79
N ALA A 11 8.14 -15.45 3.34
CA ALA A 11 8.40 -15.51 4.78
C ALA A 11 9.33 -14.41 5.29
N ASP A 12 10.26 -13.94 4.44
CA ASP A 12 11.28 -12.97 4.78
C ASP A 12 11.16 -11.63 4.05
N ASN A 13 10.08 -11.39 3.29
CA ASN A 13 9.85 -10.14 2.56
C ASN A 13 9.93 -8.92 3.49
N TYR A 14 9.38 -9.02 4.68
CA TYR A 14 9.41 -7.94 5.66
C TYR A 14 10.83 -7.47 5.99
N LYS A 15 11.81 -8.37 6.03
CA LYS A 15 13.22 -8.02 6.27
C LYS A 15 13.82 -7.21 5.11
N ILE A 16 13.50 -7.63 3.87
CA ILE A 16 13.97 -6.93 2.65
C ILE A 16 13.39 -5.52 2.61
N LEU A 17 12.15 -5.35 3.06
CA LEU A 17 11.43 -4.07 3.09
C LEU A 17 11.74 -3.24 4.35
N GLY A 18 12.58 -3.73 5.26
CA GLY A 18 12.95 -3.02 6.48
C GLY A 18 11.86 -2.95 7.55
N TRP A 19 10.90 -3.89 7.53
CA TRP A 19 9.89 -3.99 8.57
C TRP A 19 10.43 -4.68 9.81
N GLU A 20 10.03 -4.23 11.00
CA GLU A 20 10.38 -4.87 12.26
C GLU A 20 9.98 -6.35 12.31
N SER A 21 8.78 -6.65 11.82
CA SER A 21 8.27 -8.01 11.72
C SER A 21 7.19 -8.12 10.65
N ARG A 22 6.92 -9.36 10.22
CA ARG A 22 5.78 -9.67 9.35
C ARG A 22 4.43 -9.32 10.01
N GLN A 23 4.33 -9.50 11.32
CA GLN A 23 3.13 -9.14 12.07
C GLN A 23 2.89 -7.64 12.04
N ALA A 24 3.94 -6.82 12.20
CA ALA A 24 3.84 -5.37 12.10
C ALA A 24 3.40 -4.92 10.70
N GLN A 25 3.98 -5.50 9.65
CA GLN A 25 3.55 -5.25 8.27
C GLN A 25 2.05 -5.60 8.07
N TYR A 26 1.65 -6.79 8.51
CA TYR A 26 0.27 -7.28 8.35
C TYR A 26 -0.74 -6.53 9.21
N ALA A 27 -0.33 -6.00 10.36
CA ALA A 27 -1.18 -5.15 11.19
C ALA A 27 -1.60 -3.87 10.46
N ARG A 28 -0.70 -3.24 9.67
CA ARG A 28 -1.01 -2.09 8.82
C ARG A 28 -1.98 -2.45 7.69
N PHE A 29 -1.76 -3.59 7.03
CA PHE A 29 -2.68 -4.09 6.01
C PHE A 29 -4.07 -4.38 6.58
N ALA A 30 -4.11 -4.97 7.79
CA ALA A 30 -5.37 -5.23 8.49
C ALA A 30 -6.08 -3.95 8.90
N ALA A 31 -5.36 -2.91 9.32
CA ALA A 31 -5.94 -1.60 9.60
C ALA A 31 -6.62 -1.02 8.35
N PHE A 32 -6.00 -1.14 7.17
CA PHE A 32 -6.62 -0.77 5.90
C PHE A 32 -7.87 -1.61 5.61
N ALA A 33 -7.73 -2.93 5.52
CA ALA A 33 -8.80 -3.83 5.06
C ALA A 33 -10.01 -3.92 5.98
N LYS A 34 -9.86 -3.65 7.28
CA LYS A 34 -10.98 -3.66 8.24
C LYS A 34 -11.80 -2.37 8.23
N ASN A 35 -11.25 -1.29 7.71
CA ASN A 35 -11.83 0.04 7.83
C ASN A 35 -12.41 0.59 6.52
N VAL A 36 -12.22 -0.10 5.40
CA VAL A 36 -12.82 0.23 4.10
C VAL A 36 -13.31 -1.02 3.40
N ASP A 37 -14.38 -0.90 2.63
CA ASP A 37 -14.84 -1.97 1.75
C ASP A 37 -13.94 -2.03 0.51
N LEU A 38 -13.18 -3.12 0.38
CA LEU A 38 -12.24 -3.34 -0.71
C LEU A 38 -12.72 -4.37 -1.73
N ASN A 39 -13.82 -5.09 -1.43
CA ASN A 39 -14.26 -6.14 -2.34
C ASN A 39 -14.77 -5.57 -3.66
N GLY A 40 -14.21 -6.01 -4.79
CA GLY A 40 -14.49 -5.48 -6.12
C GLY A 40 -13.89 -4.10 -6.41
N LYS A 41 -13.06 -3.54 -5.52
CA LYS A 41 -12.52 -2.20 -5.64
C LYS A 41 -11.19 -2.15 -6.38
N ALA A 42 -10.94 -1.01 -7.02
CA ALA A 42 -9.64 -0.69 -7.63
C ALA A 42 -8.72 -0.03 -6.59
N VAL A 43 -7.58 -0.64 -6.33
CA VAL A 43 -6.58 -0.19 -5.35
C VAL A 43 -5.26 0.11 -6.03
N LEU A 44 -4.74 1.32 -5.82
CA LEU A 44 -3.35 1.68 -6.14
C LEU A 44 -2.52 1.60 -4.86
N ASP A 45 -1.52 0.73 -4.85
CA ASP A 45 -0.55 0.60 -3.77
C ASP A 45 0.76 1.32 -4.17
N VAL A 46 1.02 2.45 -3.52
CA VAL A 46 2.18 3.32 -3.81
C VAL A 46 3.34 2.94 -2.90
N GLY A 47 4.45 2.53 -3.51
CA GLY A 47 5.57 1.91 -2.80
C GLY A 47 5.23 0.47 -2.41
N CYS A 48 4.68 -0.30 -3.34
CA CYS A 48 4.17 -1.66 -3.09
C CYS A 48 5.25 -2.68 -2.71
N GLY A 49 6.53 -2.34 -2.90
CA GLY A 49 7.65 -3.23 -2.63
C GLY A 49 7.50 -4.58 -3.36
N LEU A 50 7.37 -5.64 -2.61
CA LEU A 50 7.25 -7.01 -3.12
C LEU A 50 5.80 -7.48 -3.37
N GLY A 51 4.82 -6.58 -3.24
CA GLY A 51 3.40 -6.88 -3.51
C GLY A 51 2.68 -7.66 -2.40
N ASP A 52 3.19 -7.62 -1.18
CA ASP A 52 2.64 -8.38 -0.05
C ASP A 52 1.19 -8.01 0.28
N LEU A 53 0.78 -6.75 0.06
CA LEU A 53 -0.61 -6.30 0.27
C LEU A 53 -1.58 -7.06 -0.65
N PHE A 54 -1.24 -7.25 -1.93
CA PHE A 54 -2.07 -8.02 -2.85
C PHE A 54 -2.32 -9.43 -2.31
N HIS A 55 -1.27 -10.12 -1.86
CA HIS A 55 -1.38 -11.46 -1.30
C HIS A 55 -2.18 -11.49 0.00
N PHE A 56 -2.00 -10.48 0.85
CA PHE A 56 -2.78 -10.35 2.08
C PHE A 56 -4.28 -10.19 1.79
N LEU A 57 -4.65 -9.32 0.85
CA LEU A 57 -6.06 -9.07 0.51
C LEU A 57 -6.71 -10.28 -0.16
N THR A 58 -6.02 -10.91 -1.12
CA THR A 58 -6.61 -11.97 -1.94
C THR A 58 -6.50 -13.34 -1.30
N SER A 59 -5.29 -13.80 -1.01
CA SER A 59 -5.05 -15.13 -0.45
C SER A 59 -5.31 -15.19 1.06
N GLY A 60 -5.09 -14.08 1.77
CA GLY A 60 -5.30 -14.00 3.21
C GLY A 60 -6.74 -13.75 3.60
N LEU A 61 -7.41 -12.80 2.94
CA LEU A 61 -8.79 -12.39 3.27
C LEU A 61 -9.84 -12.86 2.27
N GLY A 62 -9.44 -13.44 1.14
CA GLY A 62 -10.37 -13.91 0.10
C GLY A 62 -11.06 -12.80 -0.69
N LEU A 63 -10.58 -11.55 -0.61
CA LEU A 63 -11.19 -10.41 -1.30
C LEU A 63 -10.88 -10.45 -2.79
N SER A 64 -11.83 -10.02 -3.62
CA SER A 64 -11.59 -9.70 -5.03
C SER A 64 -11.20 -8.22 -5.16
N VAL A 65 -10.04 -7.92 -5.75
CA VAL A 65 -9.55 -6.54 -5.90
C VAL A 65 -8.92 -6.33 -7.29
N ASN A 66 -9.11 -5.14 -7.85
CA ASN A 66 -8.36 -4.70 -9.03
C ASN A 66 -7.13 -3.94 -8.55
N TYR A 67 -6.00 -4.65 -8.44
CA TYR A 67 -4.82 -4.13 -7.78
C TYR A 67 -3.77 -3.66 -8.78
N VAL A 68 -3.26 -2.46 -8.55
CA VAL A 68 -2.06 -1.94 -9.21
C VAL A 68 -1.04 -1.58 -8.13
N GLY A 69 0.09 -2.27 -8.10
CA GLY A 69 1.22 -1.95 -7.26
C GLY A 69 2.28 -1.19 -8.05
N ILE A 70 2.72 -0.05 -7.53
CA ILE A 70 3.83 0.72 -8.11
C ILE A 70 4.97 0.89 -7.10
N ASP A 71 6.18 0.85 -7.62
CA ASP A 71 7.39 1.18 -6.88
C ASP A 71 8.39 1.89 -7.81
N ILE A 72 9.21 2.78 -7.28
CA ILE A 72 10.28 3.43 -8.06
C ILE A 72 11.45 2.48 -8.33
N SER A 73 11.55 1.41 -7.55
CA SER A 73 12.60 0.39 -7.67
C SER A 73 12.18 -0.71 -8.65
N GLU A 74 12.77 -0.71 -9.84
CA GLU A 74 12.60 -1.78 -10.83
C GLU A 74 12.87 -3.17 -10.23
N ARG A 75 13.91 -3.29 -9.39
CA ARG A 75 14.24 -4.54 -8.70
C ARG A 75 13.11 -5.05 -7.81
N MET A 76 12.42 -4.17 -7.10
CA MET A 76 11.27 -4.56 -6.27
C MET A 76 10.13 -5.08 -7.15
N ILE A 77 9.84 -4.38 -8.24
CA ILE A 77 8.79 -4.76 -9.19
C ILE A 77 9.08 -6.08 -9.89
N GLU A 78 10.31 -6.30 -10.36
CA GLU A 78 10.70 -7.58 -10.94
C GLU A 78 10.57 -8.73 -9.93
N THR A 79 10.99 -8.50 -8.68
CA THR A 79 10.84 -9.50 -7.61
C THR A 79 9.36 -9.78 -7.32
N ALA A 80 8.51 -8.75 -7.24
CA ALA A 80 7.06 -8.91 -7.03
C ALA A 80 6.41 -9.75 -8.16
N LYS A 81 6.75 -9.46 -9.42
CA LYS A 81 6.29 -10.22 -10.59
C LYS A 81 6.74 -11.68 -10.51
N GLY A 82 8.03 -11.92 -10.25
CA GLY A 82 8.58 -13.28 -10.14
C GLY A 82 7.95 -14.08 -9.01
N GLN A 83 7.70 -13.47 -7.85
CA GLN A 83 7.00 -14.13 -6.74
C GLN A 83 5.56 -14.50 -7.11
N LEU A 84 4.85 -13.62 -7.79
CA LEU A 84 3.49 -13.89 -8.25
C LEU A 84 3.44 -15.08 -9.23
N GLU A 85 4.37 -15.16 -10.18
CA GLU A 85 4.47 -16.28 -11.13
C GLU A 85 4.76 -17.60 -10.40
N ILE A 86 5.74 -17.62 -9.50
CA ILE A 86 6.07 -18.80 -8.69
C ILE A 86 4.87 -19.27 -7.87
N LEU A 87 4.10 -18.34 -7.31
CA LEU A 87 2.89 -18.67 -6.55
C LEU A 87 1.82 -19.28 -7.46
N ARG A 88 1.62 -18.75 -8.67
CA ARG A 88 0.70 -19.30 -9.68
C ARG A 88 1.10 -20.70 -10.13
N GLU A 89 2.37 -20.92 -10.45
CA GLU A 89 2.93 -22.22 -10.82
C GLU A 89 2.82 -23.26 -9.70
N ASN A 90 2.99 -22.84 -8.46
CA ASN A 90 2.86 -23.72 -7.28
C ASN A 90 1.41 -23.97 -6.85
N GLY A 91 0.46 -23.56 -7.67
CA GLY A 91 -0.96 -23.84 -7.46
C GLY A 91 -1.63 -22.91 -6.45
N LEU A 92 -1.13 -21.68 -6.27
CA LEU A 92 -1.91 -20.62 -5.64
C LEU A 92 -3.12 -20.36 -6.55
N LYS A 93 -4.19 -21.09 -6.30
CA LYS A 93 -5.48 -20.81 -6.93
C LYS A 93 -6.19 -19.84 -6.00
N LEU A 94 -6.37 -18.61 -6.45
CA LEU A 94 -7.46 -17.82 -5.91
C LEU A 94 -8.75 -18.64 -6.08
N PRO A 95 -9.71 -18.58 -5.13
CA PRO A 95 -11.00 -19.21 -5.31
C PRO A 95 -11.57 -18.94 -6.71
N ALA A 96 -12.27 -19.87 -7.32
CA ALA A 96 -12.77 -19.75 -8.69
C ALA A 96 -13.66 -18.51 -8.88
N GLU A 97 -14.31 -18.07 -7.81
CA GLU A 97 -15.14 -16.87 -7.73
C GLU A 97 -14.31 -15.56 -7.56
N ASN A 98 -13.03 -15.66 -7.25
CA ASN A 98 -12.17 -14.47 -7.07
C ASN A 98 -11.76 -13.91 -8.44
N LYS A 99 -12.25 -12.72 -8.74
CA LYS A 99 -12.02 -12.01 -10.00
C LYS A 99 -10.90 -10.96 -9.91
N SER A 100 -10.00 -11.10 -8.95
CA SER A 100 -8.89 -10.14 -8.80
C SER A 100 -8.02 -10.03 -10.04
N THR A 101 -7.68 -8.79 -10.37
CA THR A 101 -6.60 -8.48 -11.31
C THR A 101 -5.39 -7.93 -10.57
N VAL A 102 -4.20 -8.11 -11.11
CA VAL A 102 -2.97 -7.57 -10.51
C VAL A 102 -1.98 -7.12 -11.58
N ARG A 103 -1.44 -5.92 -11.38
CA ARG A 103 -0.33 -5.37 -12.19
C ARG A 103 0.71 -4.78 -11.25
N PHE A 104 1.99 -5.01 -11.58
CA PHE A 104 3.13 -4.38 -10.92
C PHE A 104 3.90 -3.56 -11.93
N LEU A 105 4.15 -2.28 -11.63
CA LEU A 105 4.77 -1.33 -12.55
C LEU A 105 5.87 -0.53 -11.85
N THR A 106 7.01 -0.39 -12.51
CA THR A 106 8.01 0.60 -12.09
C THR A 106 7.51 1.97 -12.50
N ALA A 107 7.16 2.80 -11.52
CA ALA A 107 6.59 4.12 -11.78
C ALA A 107 6.77 5.06 -10.59
N ASP A 108 6.91 6.36 -10.91
CA ASP A 108 6.83 7.45 -9.93
C ASP A 108 5.42 8.05 -10.00
N VAL A 109 4.70 8.01 -8.88
CA VAL A 109 3.35 8.58 -8.76
C VAL A 109 3.31 10.10 -9.02
N PHE A 110 4.45 10.76 -8.91
CA PHE A 110 4.60 12.20 -9.13
C PHE A 110 5.01 12.58 -10.56
N ALA A 111 5.27 11.60 -11.43
CA ALA A 111 5.56 11.88 -12.83
C ALA A 111 4.34 12.49 -13.53
N ASP A 112 4.57 13.46 -14.42
CA ASP A 112 3.50 14.17 -15.13
C ASP A 112 2.72 13.23 -16.06
N ASP A 113 3.38 12.23 -16.62
CA ASP A 113 2.81 11.23 -17.51
C ASP A 113 2.29 9.98 -16.77
N PHE A 114 2.33 9.95 -15.43
CA PHE A 114 1.98 8.79 -14.62
C PHE A 114 0.62 8.18 -15.00
N VAL A 115 -0.41 9.01 -15.15
CA VAL A 115 -1.77 8.55 -15.47
C VAL A 115 -1.81 7.90 -16.87
N ASN A 116 -1.06 8.46 -17.83
CA ASN A 116 -0.96 7.92 -19.18
C ASN A 116 -0.18 6.60 -19.21
N ALA A 117 0.85 6.48 -18.36
CA ALA A 117 1.67 5.27 -18.25
C ALA A 117 0.93 4.07 -17.65
N LEU A 118 -0.18 4.32 -16.92
CA LEU A 118 -0.95 3.26 -16.28
C LEU A 118 -1.76 2.40 -17.24
N ASP A 119 -1.98 2.84 -18.50
CA ASP A 119 -2.82 2.15 -19.48
C ASP A 119 -4.08 1.53 -18.86
N PHE A 120 -5.09 2.33 -18.63
CA PHE A 120 -6.35 1.92 -18.01
C PHE A 120 -7.21 1.01 -18.91
N SER A 121 -6.80 0.77 -20.18
CA SER A 121 -7.55 -0.11 -21.11
C SER A 121 -7.69 -1.56 -20.62
N ALA A 122 -6.79 -1.98 -19.70
CA ALA A 122 -6.83 -3.31 -19.09
C ALA A 122 -7.65 -3.38 -17.77
N LEU A 123 -8.14 -2.24 -17.26
CA LEU A 123 -9.11 -2.20 -16.18
C LEU A 123 -10.49 -2.20 -16.84
N GLU A 124 -11.41 -3.08 -16.43
CA GLU A 124 -12.77 -3.13 -16.98
C GLU A 124 -13.36 -1.73 -17.12
N GLU A 125 -14.06 -1.46 -18.23
CA GLU A 125 -14.54 -0.14 -18.70
C GLU A 125 -15.29 0.75 -17.69
N SER A 126 -15.61 0.26 -16.50
CA SER A 126 -16.41 0.98 -15.51
C SER A 126 -15.63 1.93 -14.59
N SER A 127 -14.30 1.98 -14.65
CA SER A 127 -13.57 2.77 -13.66
C SER A 127 -12.28 3.43 -14.18
N ALA A 128 -12.39 4.54 -14.88
CA ALA A 128 -11.26 5.46 -15.01
C ALA A 128 -10.81 5.93 -13.61
N GLY A 129 -9.74 5.34 -13.05
CA GLY A 129 -9.14 5.69 -11.76
C GLY A 129 -9.34 4.65 -10.64
N PHE A 130 -8.69 4.87 -9.52
CA PHE A 130 -8.69 3.98 -8.36
C PHE A 130 -9.76 4.37 -7.35
N ASP A 131 -10.39 3.39 -6.71
CA ASP A 131 -11.28 3.68 -5.58
C ASP A 131 -10.45 4.16 -4.38
N TRP A 132 -9.37 3.46 -4.08
CA TRP A 132 -8.50 3.77 -2.95
C TRP A 132 -7.03 3.82 -3.35
N ILE A 133 -6.33 4.80 -2.79
CA ILE A 133 -4.88 4.85 -2.81
C ILE A 133 -4.37 4.36 -1.45
N TYR A 134 -3.45 3.42 -1.46
CA TYR A 134 -2.78 2.94 -0.26
C TYR A 134 -1.28 3.24 -0.34
N ALA A 135 -0.69 3.63 0.79
CA ALA A 135 0.75 3.78 0.91
C ALA A 135 1.20 3.43 2.33
N SER A 136 2.21 2.58 2.46
CA SER A 136 2.74 2.19 3.76
C SER A 136 4.26 2.09 3.72
N GLY A 137 4.92 2.84 4.62
CA GLY A 137 6.38 2.83 4.75
C GLY A 137 7.13 3.85 3.91
N ILE A 138 6.57 4.36 2.82
CA ILE A 138 7.24 5.35 1.94
C ILE A 138 7.55 6.67 2.64
N PHE A 139 6.88 6.97 3.75
CA PHE A 139 7.05 8.19 4.53
C PHE A 139 8.01 8.01 5.71
N ASN A 140 8.46 6.78 6.00
CA ASN A 140 9.18 6.47 7.23
C ASN A 140 10.64 6.95 7.24
N LEU A 141 11.29 7.09 6.10
CA LEU A 141 12.66 7.58 6.06
C LEU A 141 12.73 9.08 6.30
N ASN A 142 13.74 9.52 7.04
CA ASN A 142 14.03 10.95 7.23
C ASN A 142 14.72 11.51 5.99
N LEU A 143 13.97 12.25 5.19
CA LEU A 143 14.41 12.87 3.93
C LEU A 143 14.86 14.33 4.14
N GLY A 144 14.74 14.89 5.36
CA GLY A 144 14.98 16.29 5.66
C GLY A 144 13.85 17.25 5.24
N ASN A 145 13.00 16.84 4.28
CA ASN A 145 11.85 17.60 3.79
C ASN A 145 10.53 16.80 3.89
N ASN A 146 10.41 15.96 4.89
CA ASN A 146 9.32 15.00 5.03
C ASN A 146 7.91 15.61 4.96
N PHE A 147 7.69 16.78 5.54
CA PHE A 147 6.37 17.44 5.48
C PHE A 147 6.01 17.94 4.09
N GLU A 148 6.97 18.47 3.34
CA GLU A 148 6.76 18.88 1.95
C GLU A 148 6.42 17.68 1.07
N PHE A 149 7.17 16.59 1.22
CA PHE A 149 6.91 15.34 0.53
C PHE A 149 5.52 14.79 0.87
N LEU A 150 5.14 14.77 2.15
CA LEU A 150 3.84 14.28 2.61
C LEU A 150 2.69 15.11 2.04
N LYS A 151 2.78 16.44 2.10
CA LYS A 151 1.75 17.35 1.55
C LYS A 151 1.56 17.14 0.05
N LYS A 152 2.67 17.06 -0.70
CA LYS A 152 2.63 16.78 -2.15
C LYS A 152 1.97 15.43 -2.43
N ALA A 153 2.31 14.40 -1.64
CA ALA A 153 1.72 13.08 -1.79
C ALA A 153 0.21 13.09 -1.52
N PHE A 154 -0.24 13.75 -0.46
CA PHE A 154 -1.65 13.80 -0.11
C PHE A 154 -2.50 14.50 -1.18
N VAL A 155 -2.02 15.61 -1.74
CA VAL A 155 -2.68 16.26 -2.88
C VAL A 155 -2.79 15.27 -4.05
N ARG A 156 -1.69 14.61 -4.40
CA ARG A 156 -1.67 13.66 -5.51
C ARG A 156 -2.60 12.45 -5.27
N PHE A 157 -2.62 11.94 -4.05
CA PHE A 157 -3.48 10.80 -3.70
C PHE A 157 -4.97 11.19 -3.71
N MET A 158 -5.30 12.41 -3.28
CA MET A 158 -6.65 12.94 -3.41
C MET A 158 -7.06 13.10 -4.87
N GLU A 159 -6.17 13.49 -5.78
CA GLU A 159 -6.47 13.54 -7.21
C GLU A 159 -6.81 12.16 -7.78
N LEU A 160 -5.97 11.14 -7.48
CA LEU A 160 -6.02 9.79 -8.04
C LEU A 160 -7.13 8.91 -7.45
N GLY A 161 -7.40 9.01 -6.16
CA GLY A 161 -8.38 8.18 -5.45
C GLY A 161 -9.80 8.72 -5.58
N LYS A 162 -10.76 7.91 -5.99
CA LYS A 162 -12.19 8.29 -6.06
C LYS A 162 -12.80 8.45 -4.67
N SER A 163 -12.53 7.50 -3.77
CA SER A 163 -13.01 7.52 -2.39
C SER A 163 -12.03 8.22 -1.45
N GLY A 164 -10.73 8.21 -1.77
CA GLY A 164 -9.71 8.82 -0.97
C GLY A 164 -8.42 8.02 -0.91
N PHE A 165 -7.67 8.19 0.19
CA PHE A 165 -6.44 7.46 0.43
C PHE A 165 -6.29 6.98 1.87
N VAL A 166 -5.41 5.99 2.06
CA VAL A 166 -5.03 5.45 3.35
C VAL A 166 -3.51 5.34 3.43
N CYS A 167 -2.91 5.92 4.47
CA CYS A 167 -1.46 5.90 4.66
C CYS A 167 -1.10 5.46 6.08
N SER A 168 -0.15 4.52 6.19
CA SER A 168 0.42 4.12 7.48
C SER A 168 1.80 4.74 7.67
N MET A 169 2.06 5.29 8.86
CA MET A 169 3.26 6.06 9.20
C MET A 169 3.72 5.76 10.62
N LEU A 170 4.99 6.10 10.91
CA LEU A 170 5.55 6.05 12.26
C LEU A 170 5.00 7.20 13.11
N ASN A 171 4.63 6.88 14.35
CA ASN A 171 4.01 7.80 15.29
C ASN A 171 5.05 8.51 16.16
N GLU A 172 4.96 9.82 16.32
CA GLU A 172 5.85 10.59 17.19
C GLU A 172 5.80 10.18 18.66
N ARG A 173 4.75 9.48 19.11
CA ARG A 173 4.65 8.92 20.46
C ARG A 173 5.54 7.70 20.71
N SER A 174 6.16 7.13 19.65
CA SER A 174 7.07 6.00 19.77
C SER A 174 8.13 6.29 20.83
N SER A 175 8.33 5.36 21.77
CA SER A 175 9.35 5.43 22.81
C SER A 175 10.73 5.05 22.28
N ASP A 176 10.78 4.31 21.15
CA ASP A 176 12.01 3.78 20.57
C ASP A 176 12.21 4.36 19.15
N LYS A 177 12.73 5.60 19.10
CA LYS A 177 12.95 6.32 17.85
C LYS A 177 14.37 6.11 17.32
N GLU A 178 14.45 5.63 16.09
CA GLU A 178 15.73 5.42 15.41
C GLU A 178 16.07 6.56 14.43
N SER A 179 17.35 6.91 14.35
CA SER A 179 17.85 8.04 13.58
C SER A 179 17.52 8.07 12.08
N PRO A 180 17.45 6.93 11.33
CA PRO A 180 17.12 7.00 9.91
C PRO A 180 15.64 7.25 9.64
N TYR A 181 14.77 7.26 10.68
CA TYR A 181 13.33 7.36 10.49
C TYR A 181 12.76 8.71 10.92
N PHE A 182 11.66 9.09 10.31
CA PHE A 182 10.88 10.27 10.63
C PHE A 182 9.53 9.87 11.25
N TYR A 183 9.20 10.50 12.37
CA TYR A 183 8.00 10.20 13.14
C TYR A 183 7.04 11.38 13.08
N TYR A 184 5.79 11.10 12.79
CA TYR A 184 4.77 12.11 12.51
C TYR A 184 3.84 12.33 13.69
N ASN A 185 3.39 13.57 13.87
CA ASN A 185 2.28 13.90 14.74
C ASN A 185 0.95 13.61 14.02
N PRO A 186 0.09 12.68 14.53
CA PRO A 186 -1.17 12.34 13.88
C PRO A 186 -2.11 13.53 13.66
N LYS A 187 -2.14 14.51 14.60
CA LYS A 187 -2.99 15.71 14.45
C LYS A 187 -2.51 16.60 13.32
N GLN A 188 -1.20 16.74 13.14
CA GLN A 188 -0.63 17.50 12.04
C GLN A 188 -0.88 16.82 10.69
N VAL A 189 -0.77 15.49 10.63
CA VAL A 189 -1.10 14.69 9.45
C VAL A 189 -2.58 14.84 9.08
N CYS A 190 -3.50 14.86 10.05
CA CYS A 190 -4.92 15.16 9.82
C CYS A 190 -5.12 16.54 9.17
N SER A 191 -4.38 17.57 9.63
CA SER A 191 -4.47 18.90 9.02
C SER A 191 -4.04 18.85 7.55
N PHE A 192 -2.90 18.22 7.25
CA PHE A 192 -2.42 18.11 5.86
C PHE A 192 -3.38 17.34 4.95
N ALA A 193 -4.05 16.30 5.47
CA ALA A 193 -5.07 15.59 4.69
C ALA A 193 -6.29 16.48 4.39
N LYS A 194 -6.74 17.30 5.34
CA LYS A 194 -7.81 18.29 5.13
C LYS A 194 -7.38 19.35 4.14
N ASP A 195 -6.16 19.88 4.25
CA ASP A 195 -5.61 20.87 3.33
C ASP A 195 -5.50 20.32 1.90
N ALA A 196 -5.30 19.01 1.75
CA ALA A 196 -5.32 18.31 0.47
C ALA A 196 -6.74 18.09 -0.10
N GLY A 197 -7.80 18.48 0.62
CA GLY A 197 -9.19 18.44 0.18
C GLY A 197 -10.02 17.27 0.72
N ALA A 198 -9.53 16.53 1.72
CA ALA A 198 -10.34 15.49 2.35
C ALA A 198 -11.51 16.06 3.15
N LYS A 199 -12.72 15.55 2.92
CA LYS A 199 -13.92 15.92 3.67
C LYS A 199 -14.00 15.27 5.03
N SER A 200 -13.52 14.02 5.11
CA SER A 200 -13.41 13.25 6.34
C SER A 200 -11.98 12.77 6.54
N VAL A 201 -11.47 12.91 7.77
CA VAL A 201 -10.16 12.38 8.15
C VAL A 201 -10.26 11.66 9.48
N ARG A 202 -9.82 10.41 9.51
CA ARG A 202 -9.83 9.57 10.70
C ARG A 202 -8.43 8.96 10.91
N ILE A 203 -8.04 8.78 12.16
CA ILE A 203 -6.80 8.11 12.58
C ILE A 203 -7.15 6.80 13.28
N ILE A 204 -6.40 5.74 12.96
CA ILE A 204 -6.36 4.48 13.69
C ILE A 204 -4.93 4.31 14.22
N ASP A 205 -4.76 4.22 15.52
CA ASP A 205 -3.45 4.19 16.19
C ASP A 205 -3.41 3.23 17.40
N ASP A 206 -4.33 2.25 17.42
CA ASP A 206 -4.50 1.26 18.48
C ASP A 206 -4.07 -0.17 18.09
N TYR A 207 -3.41 -0.33 16.93
CA TYR A 207 -3.01 -1.65 16.42
C TYR A 207 -1.51 -1.95 16.59
N LEU A 208 -0.67 -0.93 16.66
CA LEU A 208 0.77 -1.01 16.95
C LEU A 208 1.18 0.23 17.77
N GLU A 209 2.13 0.07 18.69
CA GLU A 209 2.58 1.14 19.57
C GLU A 209 3.23 2.30 18.80
N ASN A 210 4.04 1.94 17.78
CA ASN A 210 4.89 2.89 17.04
C ASN A 210 4.26 3.42 15.75
N ASP A 211 3.01 3.05 15.46
CA ASP A 211 2.37 3.36 14.19
C ASP A 211 1.02 4.05 14.35
N PHE A 212 0.60 4.66 13.27
CA PHE A 212 -0.78 5.04 13.04
C PHE A 212 -1.12 4.98 11.55
N THR A 213 -2.41 4.88 11.25
CA THR A 213 -2.94 4.94 9.89
C THR A 213 -3.93 6.08 9.77
N VAL A 214 -3.72 6.95 8.77
CA VAL A 214 -4.65 8.01 8.38
C VAL A 214 -5.53 7.53 7.26
N PHE A 215 -6.83 7.77 7.38
CA PHE A 215 -7.86 7.60 6.36
C PHE A 215 -8.35 8.98 5.97
N ALA A 216 -8.23 9.33 4.70
CA ALA A 216 -8.68 10.60 4.15
C ALA A 216 -9.69 10.33 3.03
N GLU A 217 -10.93 10.79 3.21
CA GLU A 217 -12.06 10.48 2.34
C GLU A 217 -12.57 11.74 1.63
N LYS A 218 -13.03 11.59 0.37
CA LYS A 218 -13.61 12.65 -0.45
C LYS A 218 -15.04 12.99 -0.07
#